data_2bd60a7dfbb19ef6e277e406c83df775
#
_entry.id   2bd60a7dfbb19ef6e277e406c83df775
#
_cell.length_a   1.000
_cell.length_b   1.000
_cell.length_c   1.000
_cell.angle_alpha   90.00
_cell.angle_beta   90.00
_cell.angle_gamma   90.00
#
_symmetry.space_group_name_H-M   'P 1'
#
loop_
_entity.id
_entity.type
_entity.pdbx_description
1 polymer ?
#
loop_
_entity_poly.entity_id
_entity_poly.type
_entity_poly.pdbx_seq_one_letter_code
_entity_poly.pdbx_strand_id
1 'polypeptide(L)'
;MPKKKLIFMILVRDSGWWTLGEITKQALAHDGLDVELSWAKREDRLELIASGKADFGVNAGYEVAWAYRGVGMYAGQPIKNLRAIASIGHPNWHAVAVTYETRITAIEQIKEQQFPLRIYTPHAEFGGRIGSGGFITDRIFEAYGFSLKDIERWGGKIVTGEGGGNRALRERNVDAMVYRAYAGFGPGGHRWQEATMFNNLRFLPIASNVLSELSEKYGLLRGLMPRLLMRGVEEDIPTLYFPHFVIYSSIHLDDELAFATAKSLNEHNQYFAERYIPFLYNPFRVCQDTGAPLHPGAERYYRSRGYLTT
;
A
#
# COMPACT_ATOMS: atom_id res chain seq x y z
N MET A 1 7.18 -37.76 5.00
CA MET A 1 5.92 -37.02 4.79
C MET A 1 6.18 -35.95 3.77
N PRO A 2 5.31 -35.67 2.79
CA PRO A 2 5.49 -34.52 1.92
C PRO A 2 5.56 -33.27 2.79
N LYS A 3 6.58 -32.41 2.59
CA LYS A 3 6.66 -31.12 3.29
C LYS A 3 5.40 -30.32 2.95
N LYS A 4 4.72 -29.81 3.97
CA LYS A 4 3.53 -28.94 3.77
C LYS A 4 3.99 -27.74 2.95
N LYS A 5 3.34 -27.49 1.83
CA LYS A 5 3.57 -26.31 1.00
C LYS A 5 2.95 -25.11 1.68
N LEU A 6 3.74 -24.07 1.91
CA LEU A 6 3.30 -22.83 2.55
C LEU A 6 2.61 -21.93 1.54
N ILE A 7 1.56 -21.24 1.94
CA ILE A 7 0.80 -20.35 1.07
C ILE A 7 1.12 -18.89 1.43
N PHE A 8 1.67 -18.14 0.47
CA PHE A 8 1.86 -16.70 0.58
C PHE A 8 0.79 -15.98 -0.25
N MET A 9 -0.10 -15.26 0.44
CA MET A 9 -1.24 -14.59 -0.15
C MET A 9 -0.90 -13.16 -0.58
N ILE A 10 -1.21 -12.82 -1.83
CA ILE A 10 -0.93 -11.53 -2.45
C ILE A 10 -2.21 -10.91 -2.99
N LEU A 11 -2.24 -9.57 -3.17
CA LEU A 11 -3.41 -8.86 -3.66
C LEU A 11 -3.62 -9.05 -5.16
N VAL A 12 -2.60 -8.71 -5.95
CA VAL A 12 -2.69 -8.64 -7.41
C VAL A 12 -1.48 -9.31 -8.03
N ARG A 13 -1.73 -10.18 -9.00
CA ARG A 13 -0.69 -10.79 -9.81
C ARG A 13 0.05 -9.70 -10.62
N ASP A 14 1.33 -9.92 -10.87
CA ASP A 14 2.18 -9.00 -11.65
C ASP A 14 2.22 -7.57 -11.08
N SER A 15 2.27 -7.44 -9.77
CA SER A 15 2.35 -6.19 -9.00
C SER A 15 3.61 -6.16 -8.12
N GLY A 16 3.89 -5.01 -7.52
CA GLY A 16 4.95 -4.91 -6.50
C GLY A 16 4.73 -5.86 -5.32
N TRP A 17 3.48 -6.12 -4.97
CA TRP A 17 3.10 -7.12 -3.97
C TRP A 17 3.52 -8.54 -4.40
N TRP A 18 3.30 -8.88 -5.67
CA TRP A 18 3.72 -10.16 -6.25
C TRP A 18 5.23 -10.30 -6.22
N THR A 19 5.96 -9.26 -6.63
CA THR A 19 7.43 -9.24 -6.60
C THR A 19 7.98 -9.48 -5.19
N LEU A 20 7.38 -8.85 -4.17
CA LEU A 20 7.77 -9.09 -2.77
C LEU A 20 7.50 -10.53 -2.34
N GLY A 21 6.41 -11.11 -2.78
CA GLY A 21 6.11 -12.54 -2.57
C GLY A 21 7.14 -13.45 -3.24
N GLU A 22 7.57 -13.14 -4.47
CA GLU A 22 8.63 -13.90 -5.16
C GLU A 22 9.98 -13.80 -4.47
N ILE A 23 10.37 -12.61 -3.99
CA ILE A 23 11.57 -12.43 -3.17
C ILE A 23 11.50 -13.30 -1.91
N THR A 24 10.36 -13.24 -1.20
CA THR A 24 10.15 -14.05 0.00
C THR A 24 10.23 -15.54 -0.30
N LYS A 25 9.55 -15.99 -1.36
CA LYS A 25 9.61 -17.38 -1.82
C LYS A 25 11.05 -17.82 -2.13
N GLN A 26 11.80 -16.98 -2.83
CA GLN A 26 13.20 -17.28 -3.19
C GLN A 26 14.09 -17.37 -1.95
N ALA A 27 13.96 -16.44 -0.99
CA ALA A 27 14.69 -16.47 0.26
C ALA A 27 14.40 -17.75 1.06
N LEU A 28 13.12 -18.07 1.24
CA LEU A 28 12.68 -19.26 1.99
C LEU A 28 13.10 -20.59 1.33
N ALA A 29 13.16 -20.63 0.01
CA ALA A 29 13.58 -21.82 -0.71
C ALA A 29 15.04 -22.23 -0.42
N HIS A 30 15.93 -21.27 -0.13
CA HIS A 30 17.31 -21.56 0.30
C HIS A 30 17.38 -22.37 1.60
N ASP A 31 16.45 -22.13 2.51
CA ASP A 31 16.35 -22.86 3.78
C ASP A 31 15.42 -24.09 3.68
N GLY A 32 15.08 -24.49 2.44
CA GLY A 32 14.30 -25.69 2.16
C GLY A 32 12.80 -25.56 2.48
N LEU A 33 12.29 -24.35 2.59
CA LEU A 33 10.87 -24.06 2.76
C LEU A 33 10.22 -23.86 1.38
N ASP A 34 9.19 -24.65 1.06
CA ASP A 34 8.46 -24.56 -0.21
C ASP A 34 7.25 -23.62 -0.07
N VAL A 35 7.26 -22.55 -0.85
CA VAL A 35 6.20 -21.50 -0.82
C VAL A 35 5.48 -21.41 -2.15
N GLU A 36 4.15 -21.47 -2.10
CA GLU A 36 3.28 -21.17 -3.21
C GLU A 36 2.74 -19.75 -3.10
N LEU A 37 2.86 -18.98 -4.18
CA LEU A 37 2.21 -17.68 -4.27
C LEU A 37 0.75 -17.86 -4.72
N SER A 38 -0.16 -17.29 -3.95
CA SER A 38 -1.58 -17.28 -4.24
C SER A 38 -2.15 -15.86 -4.18
N TRP A 39 -3.30 -15.62 -4.77
CA TRP A 39 -3.95 -14.31 -4.71
C TRP A 39 -5.43 -14.44 -4.41
N ALA A 40 -5.92 -13.54 -3.56
CA ALA A 40 -7.34 -13.42 -3.25
C ALA A 40 -7.99 -12.44 -4.22
N LYS A 41 -8.95 -12.90 -5.03
CA LYS A 41 -9.61 -12.04 -6.02
C LYS A 41 -10.59 -11.05 -5.40
N ARG A 42 -11.31 -11.44 -4.36
CA ARG A 42 -12.36 -10.66 -3.70
C ARG A 42 -12.39 -10.79 -2.19
N GLU A 43 -11.63 -11.74 -1.63
CA GLU A 43 -11.60 -11.95 -0.18
C GLU A 43 -10.63 -10.96 0.48
N ASP A 44 -10.88 -10.69 1.75
CA ASP A 44 -9.97 -9.93 2.58
C ASP A 44 -8.78 -10.81 2.99
N ARG A 45 -7.58 -10.43 2.55
CA ARG A 45 -6.35 -11.20 2.81
C ARG A 45 -6.00 -11.26 4.29
N LEU A 46 -6.22 -10.17 5.01
CA LEU A 46 -5.91 -10.11 6.45
C LEU A 46 -6.80 -11.11 7.22
N GLU A 47 -8.06 -11.24 6.84
CA GLU A 47 -8.96 -12.24 7.38
C GLU A 47 -8.57 -13.68 6.98
N LEU A 48 -8.17 -13.91 5.73
CA LEU A 48 -7.70 -15.22 5.27
C LEU A 48 -6.48 -15.70 6.06
N ILE A 49 -5.49 -14.82 6.27
CA ILE A 49 -4.31 -15.12 7.06
C ILE A 49 -4.67 -15.34 8.53
N ALA A 50 -5.43 -14.42 9.13
CA ALA A 50 -5.83 -14.52 10.53
C ALA A 50 -6.60 -15.79 10.86
N SER A 51 -7.35 -16.33 9.89
CA SER A 51 -8.09 -17.59 10.02
C SER A 51 -7.26 -18.84 9.68
N GLY A 52 -5.98 -18.70 9.32
CA GLY A 52 -5.09 -19.80 8.96
C GLY A 52 -5.35 -20.44 7.59
N LYS A 53 -6.14 -19.79 6.72
CA LYS A 53 -6.37 -20.27 5.34
C LYS A 53 -5.17 -20.04 4.42
N ALA A 54 -4.25 -19.17 4.81
CA ALA A 54 -2.93 -19.02 4.23
C ALA A 54 -1.92 -18.73 5.34
N ASP A 55 -0.64 -19.00 5.09
CA ASP A 55 0.40 -18.93 6.11
C ASP A 55 0.98 -17.52 6.24
N PHE A 56 1.14 -16.82 5.11
CA PHE A 56 1.70 -15.47 5.04
C PHE A 56 0.90 -14.57 4.12
N GLY A 57 1.03 -13.27 4.35
CA GLY A 57 0.54 -12.23 3.45
C GLY A 57 1.43 -10.99 3.48
N VAL A 58 1.14 -10.07 2.58
CA VAL A 58 1.79 -8.75 2.54
C VAL A 58 0.76 -7.66 2.33
N ASN A 59 0.82 -6.61 3.17
CA ASN A 59 0.02 -5.40 3.04
C ASN A 59 0.85 -4.17 3.43
N ALA A 60 0.34 -2.98 3.12
CA ALA A 60 0.92 -1.75 3.65
C ALA A 60 0.84 -1.74 5.18
N GLY A 61 1.86 -1.21 5.84
CA GLY A 61 1.95 -1.23 7.31
C GLY A 61 0.74 -0.60 7.99
N TYR A 62 0.20 0.50 7.44
CA TYR A 62 -1.01 1.13 7.99
C TYR A 62 -2.26 0.24 7.85
N GLU A 63 -2.39 -0.59 6.79
CA GLU A 63 -3.53 -1.51 6.65
C GLU A 63 -3.48 -2.60 7.71
N VAL A 64 -2.29 -3.15 7.98
CA VAL A 64 -2.08 -4.12 9.06
C VAL A 64 -2.42 -3.49 10.42
N ALA A 65 -2.00 -2.24 10.64
CA ALA A 65 -2.32 -1.49 11.84
C ALA A 65 -3.83 -1.25 12.00
N TRP A 66 -4.51 -0.87 10.92
CA TRP A 66 -5.96 -0.66 10.92
C TRP A 66 -6.72 -1.95 11.22
N ALA A 67 -6.35 -3.04 10.56
CA ALA A 67 -6.98 -4.34 10.82
C ALA A 67 -6.75 -4.80 12.26
N TYR A 68 -5.52 -4.73 12.76
CA TYR A 68 -5.20 -5.15 14.12
C TYR A 68 -5.91 -4.30 15.18
N ARG A 69 -6.03 -2.98 14.97
CA ARG A 69 -6.65 -2.04 15.91
C ARG A 69 -8.15 -1.93 15.76
N GLY A 70 -8.74 -2.30 14.63
CA GLY A 70 -10.15 -2.11 14.30
C GLY A 70 -10.49 -0.66 14.01
N VAL A 71 -9.65 0.01 13.21
CA VAL A 71 -9.84 1.40 12.78
C VAL A 71 -9.81 1.51 11.26
N GLY A 72 -10.01 2.71 10.71
CA GLY A 72 -10.05 2.92 9.27
C GLY A 72 -11.13 2.06 8.61
N MET A 73 -10.76 1.34 7.54
CA MET A 73 -11.68 0.43 6.84
C MET A 73 -12.07 -0.81 7.66
N TYR A 74 -11.45 -1.05 8.81
CA TYR A 74 -11.76 -2.13 9.77
C TYR A 74 -12.46 -1.62 11.04
N ALA A 75 -13.04 -0.41 11.02
CA ALA A 75 -13.66 0.21 12.19
C ALA A 75 -14.66 -0.74 12.89
N GLY A 76 -14.43 -0.98 14.19
CA GLY A 76 -15.24 -1.88 15.00
C GLY A 76 -15.01 -3.37 14.78
N GLN A 77 -14.10 -3.77 13.87
CA GLN A 77 -13.83 -5.18 13.51
C GLN A 77 -12.32 -5.49 13.60
N PRO A 78 -11.72 -5.49 14.81
CA PRO A 78 -10.29 -5.76 14.97
C PRO A 78 -9.94 -7.22 14.70
N ILE A 79 -8.84 -7.43 13.99
CA ILE A 79 -8.31 -8.76 13.69
C ILE A 79 -7.09 -9.02 14.58
N LYS A 80 -7.32 -9.48 15.81
CA LYS A 80 -6.29 -9.63 16.86
C LYS A 80 -5.32 -10.79 16.66
N ASN A 81 -5.63 -11.72 15.76
CA ASN A 81 -4.77 -12.87 15.43
C ASN A 81 -3.62 -12.53 14.48
N LEU A 82 -3.57 -11.33 13.92
CA LEU A 82 -2.47 -10.92 13.06
C LEU A 82 -1.17 -10.76 13.82
N ARG A 83 -0.07 -11.22 13.22
CA ARG A 83 1.30 -11.05 13.71
C ARG A 83 2.20 -10.65 12.56
N ALA A 84 3.08 -9.71 12.81
CA ALA A 84 4.07 -9.29 11.83
C ALA A 84 5.28 -10.24 11.82
N ILE A 85 5.81 -10.48 10.64
CA ILE A 85 7.08 -11.18 10.46
C ILE A 85 8.20 -10.16 10.16
N ALA A 86 7.99 -9.28 9.18
CA ALA A 86 9.00 -8.32 8.75
C ALA A 86 8.38 -7.05 8.18
N SER A 87 8.97 -5.91 8.50
CA SER A 87 8.68 -4.63 7.86
C SER A 87 9.70 -4.37 6.74
N ILE A 88 9.22 -4.21 5.51
CA ILE A 88 10.04 -4.00 4.31
C ILE A 88 9.82 -2.59 3.79
N GLY A 89 10.85 -1.78 3.76
CA GLY A 89 10.77 -0.41 3.25
C GLY A 89 10.28 -0.38 1.80
N HIS A 90 9.29 0.45 1.54
CA HIS A 90 8.78 0.70 0.19
C HIS A 90 8.10 2.07 0.12
N PRO A 91 8.89 3.15 0.01
CA PRO A 91 8.36 4.51 0.03
C PRO A 91 7.33 4.74 -1.06
N ASN A 92 6.16 5.21 -0.67
CA ASN A 92 5.12 5.62 -1.60
C ASN A 92 4.24 6.72 -1.02
N TRP A 93 3.54 7.44 -1.89
CA TRP A 93 2.75 8.62 -1.57
C TRP A 93 1.36 8.52 -2.18
N HIS A 94 0.40 9.22 -1.63
CA HIS A 94 -0.94 9.32 -2.20
C HIS A 94 -1.01 10.55 -3.11
N ALA A 95 -0.88 10.33 -4.40
CA ALA A 95 -0.85 11.42 -5.36
C ALA A 95 -2.26 11.72 -5.91
N VAL A 96 -2.57 13.01 -5.97
CA VAL A 96 -3.74 13.55 -6.66
C VAL A 96 -3.22 14.43 -7.79
N ALA A 97 -3.59 14.13 -9.03
CA ALA A 97 -3.16 14.93 -10.16
C ALA A 97 -4.32 15.21 -11.12
N VAL A 98 -4.26 16.37 -11.74
CA VAL A 98 -5.19 16.82 -12.77
C VAL A 98 -4.44 17.20 -14.05
N THR A 99 -5.09 17.12 -15.18
CA THR A 99 -4.54 17.68 -16.42
C THR A 99 -4.52 19.21 -16.37
N TYR A 100 -3.57 19.85 -17.04
CA TYR A 100 -3.47 21.32 -17.09
C TYR A 100 -4.69 21.98 -17.69
N GLU A 101 -5.41 21.28 -18.55
CA GLU A 101 -6.63 21.74 -19.21
C GLU A 101 -7.77 22.06 -18.24
N THR A 102 -7.79 21.39 -17.07
CA THR A 102 -8.77 21.68 -16.00
C THR A 102 -8.60 23.06 -15.38
N ARG A 103 -7.39 23.63 -15.45
CA ARG A 103 -6.96 24.85 -14.76
C ARG A 103 -7.05 24.79 -13.22
N ILE A 104 -7.38 23.64 -12.65
CA ILE A 104 -7.39 23.42 -11.20
C ILE A 104 -5.93 23.42 -10.70
N THR A 105 -5.70 24.17 -9.61
CA THR A 105 -4.38 24.30 -8.97
C THR A 105 -4.37 23.87 -7.51
N ALA A 106 -5.55 23.69 -6.92
CA ALA A 106 -5.74 23.25 -5.54
C ALA A 106 -7.00 22.36 -5.44
N ILE A 107 -7.01 21.41 -4.49
CA ILE A 107 -8.14 20.48 -4.33
C ILE A 107 -9.42 21.22 -3.93
N GLU A 108 -9.31 22.29 -3.15
CA GLU A 108 -10.42 23.15 -2.71
C GLU A 108 -11.24 23.68 -3.88
N GLN A 109 -10.58 24.03 -4.98
CA GLN A 109 -11.23 24.60 -6.17
C GLN A 109 -12.23 23.62 -6.82
N ILE A 110 -12.04 22.32 -6.64
CA ILE A 110 -12.98 21.31 -7.15
C ILE A 110 -14.37 21.55 -6.55
N LYS A 111 -14.44 21.80 -5.24
CA LYS A 111 -15.67 22.12 -4.52
C LYS A 111 -16.16 23.54 -4.82
N GLU A 112 -15.28 24.52 -4.70
CA GLU A 112 -15.64 25.95 -4.87
C GLU A 112 -16.27 26.23 -6.23
N GLN A 113 -15.77 25.59 -7.28
CA GLN A 113 -16.26 25.74 -8.65
C GLN A 113 -17.34 24.71 -9.00
N GLN A 114 -17.67 23.77 -8.09
CA GLN A 114 -18.50 22.60 -8.40
C GLN A 114 -18.06 21.93 -9.72
N PHE A 115 -16.74 21.75 -9.84
CA PHE A 115 -16.10 21.38 -11.10
C PHE A 115 -16.51 19.95 -11.53
N PRO A 116 -17.03 19.77 -12.76
CA PRO A 116 -17.50 18.46 -13.26
C PRO A 116 -16.31 17.55 -13.63
N LEU A 117 -15.49 17.22 -12.65
CA LEU A 117 -14.24 16.49 -12.84
C LEU A 117 -14.48 15.07 -13.32
N ARG A 118 -13.82 14.66 -14.40
CA ARG A 118 -13.76 13.25 -14.79
C ARG A 118 -12.51 12.66 -14.12
N ILE A 119 -12.72 11.81 -13.13
CA ILE A 119 -11.64 11.35 -12.25
C ILE A 119 -11.54 9.82 -12.19
N TYR A 120 -10.31 9.31 -12.24
CA TYR A 120 -10.01 7.93 -11.89
C TYR A 120 -9.64 7.81 -10.42
N THR A 121 -10.24 6.83 -9.74
CA THR A 121 -9.98 6.52 -8.33
C THR A 121 -9.81 5.02 -8.13
N PRO A 122 -8.92 4.58 -7.18
CA PRO A 122 -8.63 3.16 -6.96
C PRO A 122 -9.68 2.50 -6.07
N HIS A 123 -10.97 2.67 -6.40
CA HIS A 123 -12.06 2.02 -5.68
C HIS A 123 -12.23 0.59 -6.19
N ALA A 124 -11.75 -0.37 -5.42
CA ALA A 124 -12.00 -1.79 -5.59
C ALA A 124 -12.48 -2.36 -4.25
N GLU A 125 -13.33 -3.38 -4.28
CA GLU A 125 -13.87 -4.01 -3.08
C GLU A 125 -13.17 -5.33 -2.80
N PHE A 126 -12.86 -5.56 -1.52
CA PHE A 126 -12.27 -6.79 -0.99
C PHE A 126 -12.97 -7.17 0.31
N GLY A 127 -13.53 -8.37 0.37
CA GLY A 127 -14.27 -8.83 1.56
C GLY A 127 -15.45 -7.92 1.95
N GLY A 128 -16.11 -7.30 0.95
CA GLY A 128 -17.21 -6.35 1.19
C GLY A 128 -16.78 -4.96 1.69
N ARG A 129 -15.47 -4.67 1.68
CA ARG A 129 -14.91 -3.36 2.06
C ARG A 129 -14.27 -2.67 0.86
N ILE A 130 -14.39 -1.37 0.80
CA ILE A 130 -13.61 -0.56 -0.15
C ILE A 130 -12.13 -0.69 0.23
N GLY A 131 -11.28 -1.00 -0.75
CA GLY A 131 -9.84 -1.08 -0.55
C GLY A 131 -9.24 0.23 -0.04
N SER A 132 -8.12 0.15 0.64
CA SER A 132 -7.50 1.28 1.35
C SER A 132 -7.22 2.50 0.47
N GLY A 133 -6.91 2.30 -0.80
CA GLY A 133 -6.71 3.41 -1.74
C GLY A 133 -7.98 4.23 -1.95
N GLY A 134 -9.12 3.58 -2.16
CA GLY A 134 -10.44 4.21 -2.28
C GLY A 134 -10.86 4.84 -0.96
N PHE A 135 -10.74 4.10 0.15
CA PHE A 135 -11.06 4.64 1.48
C PHE A 135 -10.29 5.94 1.77
N ILE A 136 -8.98 5.98 1.52
CA ILE A 136 -8.17 7.19 1.76
C ILE A 136 -8.60 8.33 0.83
N THR A 137 -8.89 8.04 -0.43
CA THR A 137 -9.39 9.04 -1.40
C THR A 137 -10.68 9.67 -0.90
N ASP A 138 -11.63 8.87 -0.42
CA ASP A 138 -12.90 9.37 0.15
C ASP A 138 -12.64 10.26 1.37
N ARG A 139 -11.78 9.83 2.28
CA ARG A 139 -11.46 10.62 3.50
C ARG A 139 -10.77 11.94 3.15
N ILE A 140 -9.92 11.97 2.13
CA ILE A 140 -9.33 13.22 1.65
C ILE A 140 -10.44 14.16 1.17
N PHE A 141 -11.28 13.72 0.25
CA PHE A 141 -12.33 14.57 -0.31
C PHE A 141 -13.38 15.01 0.71
N GLU A 142 -13.76 14.13 1.63
CA GLU A 142 -14.65 14.49 2.75
C GLU A 142 -14.04 15.56 3.66
N ALA A 143 -12.73 15.50 3.94
CA ALA A 143 -12.06 16.54 4.72
C ALA A 143 -12.02 17.89 3.99
N TYR A 144 -12.09 17.91 2.65
CA TYR A 144 -12.33 19.11 1.85
C TYR A 144 -13.83 19.47 1.75
N GLY A 145 -14.71 18.65 2.33
CA GLY A 145 -16.15 18.88 2.40
C GLY A 145 -16.92 18.59 1.11
N PHE A 146 -16.46 17.64 0.31
CA PHE A 146 -17.16 17.08 -0.85
C PHE A 146 -16.88 15.57 -0.99
N SER A 147 -17.62 14.90 -1.83
CA SER A 147 -17.51 13.47 -2.11
C SER A 147 -17.46 13.17 -3.60
N LEU A 148 -17.17 11.93 -3.97
CA LEU A 148 -17.29 11.48 -5.36
C LEU A 148 -18.72 11.64 -5.91
N LYS A 149 -19.74 11.44 -5.07
CA LYS A 149 -21.15 11.69 -5.45
C LYS A 149 -21.43 13.16 -5.75
N ASP A 150 -20.74 14.07 -5.07
CA ASP A 150 -20.84 15.50 -5.37
C ASP A 150 -20.27 15.80 -6.74
N ILE A 151 -19.12 15.25 -7.07
CA ILE A 151 -18.51 15.38 -8.40
C ILE A 151 -19.47 14.88 -9.49
N GLU A 152 -20.13 13.73 -9.29
CA GLU A 152 -21.15 13.23 -10.24
C GLU A 152 -22.35 14.19 -10.35
N ARG A 153 -22.84 14.74 -9.23
CA ARG A 153 -23.93 15.74 -9.24
C ARG A 153 -23.56 17.02 -9.97
N TRP A 154 -22.29 17.39 -9.96
CA TRP A 154 -21.79 18.55 -10.73
C TRP A 154 -21.56 18.24 -12.21
N GLY A 155 -21.90 17.02 -12.67
CA GLY A 155 -21.78 16.59 -14.06
C GLY A 155 -20.44 15.91 -14.39
N GLY A 156 -19.65 15.61 -13.39
CA GLY A 156 -18.40 14.86 -13.53
C GLY A 156 -18.63 13.35 -13.73
N LYS A 157 -17.54 12.61 -13.83
CA LYS A 157 -17.56 11.16 -14.05
C LYS A 157 -16.54 10.46 -13.18
N ILE A 158 -16.93 9.39 -12.52
CA ILE A 158 -16.04 8.54 -11.74
C ILE A 158 -15.69 7.29 -12.54
N VAL A 159 -14.41 7.04 -12.71
CA VAL A 159 -13.86 5.80 -13.28
C VAL A 159 -13.11 5.07 -12.17
N THR A 160 -13.48 3.84 -11.92
CA THR A 160 -12.93 3.02 -10.82
C THR A 160 -12.27 1.76 -11.34
N GLY A 161 -11.60 1.05 -10.45
CA GLY A 161 -10.97 -0.24 -10.71
C GLY A 161 -9.48 -0.26 -10.40
N GLU A 162 -8.85 -1.41 -10.57
CA GLU A 162 -7.42 -1.54 -10.36
C GLU A 162 -6.65 -1.29 -11.66
N GLY A 163 -5.68 -0.37 -11.60
CA GLY A 163 -4.65 -0.22 -12.64
C GLY A 163 -5.05 0.47 -13.93
N GLY A 164 -6.26 1.02 -14.05
CA GLY A 164 -6.74 1.61 -15.30
C GLY A 164 -6.52 3.12 -15.47
N GLY A 165 -6.02 3.83 -14.46
CA GLY A 165 -5.98 5.29 -14.46
C GLY A 165 -5.07 5.91 -15.51
N ASN A 166 -3.86 5.35 -15.71
CA ASN A 166 -2.94 5.79 -16.76
C ASN A 166 -3.54 5.61 -18.16
N ARG A 167 -4.20 4.49 -18.40
CA ARG A 167 -4.91 4.25 -19.64
C ARG A 167 -6.09 5.23 -19.83
N ALA A 168 -6.90 5.44 -18.80
CA ALA A 168 -8.03 6.35 -18.86
C ALA A 168 -7.59 7.80 -19.15
N LEU A 169 -6.45 8.25 -18.58
CA LEU A 169 -5.84 9.55 -18.90
C LEU A 169 -5.36 9.60 -20.35
N ARG A 170 -4.64 8.59 -20.83
CA ARG A 170 -4.14 8.52 -22.21
C ARG A 170 -5.28 8.56 -23.24
N GLU A 171 -6.37 7.85 -22.96
CA GLU A 171 -7.58 7.82 -23.80
C GLU A 171 -8.46 9.06 -23.62
N ARG A 172 -8.07 10.03 -22.78
CA ARG A 172 -8.84 11.24 -22.42
C ARG A 172 -10.23 10.94 -21.87
N ASN A 173 -10.39 9.79 -21.25
CA ASN A 173 -11.64 9.39 -20.57
C ASN A 173 -11.78 10.05 -19.21
N VAL A 174 -10.67 10.52 -18.63
CA VAL A 174 -10.61 11.26 -17.37
C VAL A 174 -9.64 12.43 -17.48
N ASP A 175 -9.82 13.43 -16.61
CA ASP A 175 -8.99 14.62 -16.47
C ASP A 175 -8.15 14.59 -15.21
N ALA A 176 -8.42 13.65 -14.32
CA ALA A 176 -7.74 13.51 -13.04
C ALA A 176 -7.48 12.04 -12.69
N MET A 177 -6.44 11.83 -11.91
CA MET A 177 -6.13 10.52 -11.35
C MET A 177 -5.70 10.67 -9.89
N VAL A 178 -6.29 9.82 -9.03
CA VAL A 178 -5.82 9.61 -7.66
C VAL A 178 -5.26 8.21 -7.56
N TYR A 179 -4.01 8.09 -7.20
CA TYR A 179 -3.36 6.79 -7.07
C TYR A 179 -2.07 6.85 -6.23
N ARG A 180 -1.55 5.69 -5.85
CA ARG A 180 -0.24 5.59 -5.20
C ARG A 180 0.90 5.94 -6.16
N ALA A 181 1.78 6.83 -5.73
CA ALA A 181 3.04 7.11 -6.39
C ALA A 181 4.16 6.37 -5.64
N TYR A 182 4.80 5.44 -6.30
CA TYR A 182 5.85 4.61 -5.72
C TYR A 182 7.23 5.15 -6.08
N ALA A 183 8.17 5.09 -5.14
CA ALA A 183 9.57 5.29 -5.47
C ALA A 183 10.08 4.15 -6.36
N GLY A 184 10.80 4.50 -7.43
CA GLY A 184 11.43 3.53 -8.33
C GLY A 184 10.51 2.95 -9.42
N PHE A 185 11.11 2.08 -10.23
CA PHE A 185 10.46 1.40 -11.35
C PHE A 185 10.04 0.00 -10.93
N GLY A 186 8.88 -0.43 -11.40
CA GLY A 186 8.40 -1.77 -11.16
C GLY A 186 6.90 -1.89 -11.36
N PRO A 187 6.32 -3.09 -11.22
CA PRO A 187 4.89 -3.28 -11.37
C PRO A 187 4.12 -2.36 -10.43
N GLY A 188 3.27 -1.50 -10.99
CA GLY A 188 2.52 -0.47 -10.26
C GLY A 188 3.19 0.91 -10.20
N GLY A 189 4.52 0.99 -10.15
CA GLY A 189 5.26 2.27 -10.17
C GLY A 189 5.17 2.96 -11.52
N HIS A 190 5.16 2.21 -12.62
CA HIS A 190 5.11 2.73 -13.99
C HIS A 190 3.84 3.52 -14.34
N ARG A 191 2.77 3.40 -13.58
CA ARG A 191 1.47 4.02 -13.92
C ARG A 191 1.55 5.54 -13.99
N TRP A 192 2.21 6.17 -13.05
CA TRP A 192 2.40 7.61 -13.06
C TRP A 192 3.42 8.04 -14.12
N GLN A 193 4.51 7.26 -14.30
CA GLN A 193 5.47 7.52 -15.38
C GLN A 193 4.77 7.48 -16.74
N GLU A 194 3.97 6.44 -17.01
CA GLU A 194 3.19 6.36 -18.24
C GLU A 194 2.16 7.51 -18.34
N ALA A 195 1.40 7.79 -17.28
CA ALA A 195 0.43 8.88 -17.28
C ALA A 195 1.08 10.23 -17.63
N THR A 196 2.25 10.52 -17.05
CA THR A 196 2.99 11.78 -17.26
C THR A 196 3.72 11.85 -18.60
N MET A 197 4.00 10.71 -19.25
CA MET A 197 4.55 10.70 -20.61
C MET A 197 3.55 11.21 -21.65
N PHE A 198 2.28 10.91 -21.49
CA PHE A 198 1.23 11.23 -22.46
C PHE A 198 0.37 12.45 -22.08
N ASN A 199 0.47 12.93 -20.86
CA ASN A 199 -0.34 14.03 -20.37
C ASN A 199 0.51 15.05 -19.61
N ASN A 200 0.17 16.32 -19.72
CA ASN A 200 0.68 17.35 -18.82
C ASN A 200 -0.16 17.35 -17.54
N LEU A 201 0.39 16.83 -16.47
CA LEU A 201 -0.27 16.68 -15.19
C LEU A 201 0.28 17.68 -14.17
N ARG A 202 -0.64 18.28 -13.42
CA ARG A 202 -0.35 19.04 -12.20
C ARG A 202 -0.69 18.17 -11.00
N PHE A 203 0.28 17.94 -10.15
CA PHE A 203 0.11 17.26 -8.87
C PHE A 203 -0.36 18.28 -7.83
N LEU A 204 -1.47 17.96 -7.15
CA LEU A 204 -2.10 18.85 -6.20
C LEU A 204 -1.62 18.52 -4.77
N PRO A 205 -1.15 19.52 -4.01
CA PRO A 205 -0.81 19.33 -2.60
C PRO A 205 -2.08 19.08 -1.78
N ILE A 206 -1.93 18.28 -0.71
CA ILE A 206 -2.98 18.14 0.30
C ILE A 206 -2.70 19.15 1.41
N ALA A 207 -3.71 19.94 1.75
CA ALA A 207 -3.60 21.01 2.75
C ALA A 207 -3.20 20.46 4.12
N SER A 208 -2.41 21.23 4.87
CA SER A 208 -1.83 20.80 6.15
C SER A 208 -2.88 20.42 7.20
N ASN A 209 -4.00 21.15 7.27
CA ASN A 209 -5.12 20.82 8.15
C ASN A 209 -5.76 19.48 7.81
N VAL A 210 -5.94 19.17 6.53
CA VAL A 210 -6.47 17.88 6.06
C VAL A 210 -5.50 16.76 6.40
N LEU A 211 -4.20 16.95 6.15
CA LEU A 211 -3.17 15.99 6.52
C LEU A 211 -3.14 15.73 8.02
N SER A 212 -3.31 16.76 8.86
CA SER A 212 -3.38 16.65 10.30
C SER A 212 -4.60 15.85 10.75
N GLU A 213 -5.79 16.17 10.22
CA GLU A 213 -7.02 15.44 10.51
C GLU A 213 -6.91 13.94 10.18
N LEU A 214 -6.38 13.60 9.00
CA LEU A 214 -6.21 12.21 8.57
C LEU A 214 -5.17 11.47 9.41
N SER A 215 -4.12 12.17 9.83
CA SER A 215 -3.10 11.62 10.74
C SER A 215 -3.70 11.30 12.11
N GLU A 216 -4.45 12.21 12.70
CA GLU A 216 -5.08 12.04 14.01
C GLU A 216 -6.14 10.94 14.00
N LYS A 217 -7.03 10.94 13.00
CA LYS A 217 -8.14 9.97 12.93
C LYS A 217 -7.68 8.55 12.56
N TYR A 218 -6.71 8.43 11.67
CA TYR A 218 -6.39 7.15 11.01
C TYR A 218 -4.93 6.71 11.22
N GLY A 219 -4.09 7.52 11.89
CA GLY A 219 -2.68 7.23 12.07
C GLY A 219 -1.88 7.26 10.76
N LEU A 220 -2.37 7.97 9.73
CA LEU A 220 -1.69 8.11 8.46
C LEU A 220 -0.53 9.11 8.58
N LEU A 221 0.60 8.76 7.98
CA LEU A 221 1.78 9.63 8.04
C LEU A 221 1.68 10.76 7.02
N ARG A 222 2.03 11.95 7.47
CA ARG A 222 2.25 13.12 6.60
C ARG A 222 3.64 13.05 6.00
N GLY A 223 3.79 13.44 4.74
CA GLY A 223 5.09 13.46 4.08
C GLY A 223 5.12 14.39 2.87
N LEU A 224 6.27 14.42 2.24
CA LEU A 224 6.50 15.16 1.01
C LEU A 224 6.76 14.15 -0.11
N MET A 225 5.98 14.20 -1.18
CA MET A 225 6.34 13.50 -2.41
C MET A 225 7.47 14.29 -3.06
N PRO A 226 8.67 13.70 -3.22
CA PRO A 226 9.85 14.47 -3.57
C PRO A 226 9.78 15.01 -5.00
N ARG A 227 10.32 16.21 -5.18
CA ARG A 227 10.55 16.79 -6.52
C ARG A 227 11.31 15.82 -7.41
N LEU A 228 10.98 15.83 -8.69
CA LEU A 228 11.58 14.96 -9.70
C LEU A 228 11.32 13.45 -9.53
N LEU A 229 10.44 13.05 -8.61
CA LEU A 229 10.01 11.65 -8.51
C LEU A 229 9.46 11.14 -9.85
N MET A 230 8.76 12.02 -10.57
CA MET A 230 8.29 11.81 -11.94
C MET A 230 8.09 13.17 -12.64
N ARG A 231 7.88 13.14 -13.95
CA ARG A 231 7.60 14.35 -14.74
C ARG A 231 6.35 15.07 -14.20
N GLY A 232 6.43 16.38 -14.06
CA GLY A 232 5.34 17.23 -13.53
C GLY A 232 5.36 17.42 -12.01
N VAL A 233 6.29 16.76 -11.29
CA VAL A 233 6.58 17.03 -9.88
C VAL A 233 7.81 17.94 -9.81
N GLU A 234 7.58 19.25 -9.87
CA GLU A 234 8.66 20.26 -9.96
C GLU A 234 9.13 20.74 -8.59
N GLU A 235 8.35 20.51 -7.54
CA GLU A 235 8.63 20.82 -6.14
C GLU A 235 8.20 19.67 -5.23
N ASP A 236 8.60 19.71 -3.97
CA ASP A 236 8.14 18.75 -2.96
C ASP A 236 6.67 18.95 -2.66
N ILE A 237 5.83 17.92 -2.83
CA ILE A 237 4.38 18.02 -2.71
C ILE A 237 3.90 17.44 -1.37
N PRO A 238 3.31 18.26 -0.48
CA PRO A 238 2.69 17.78 0.75
C PRO A 238 1.57 16.76 0.48
N THR A 239 1.70 15.58 1.04
CA THR A 239 0.71 14.49 0.88
C THR A 239 0.85 13.43 1.98
N LEU A 240 0.07 12.36 1.88
CA LEU A 240 0.22 11.19 2.76
C LEU A 240 1.38 10.31 2.29
N TYR A 241 2.13 9.80 3.26
CA TYR A 241 3.32 8.99 3.07
C TYR A 241 3.15 7.59 3.63
N PHE A 242 3.61 6.58 2.91
CA PHE A 242 3.53 5.18 3.28
C PHE A 242 4.92 4.55 3.11
N PRO A 243 5.66 4.39 4.22
CA PRO A 243 7.08 4.04 4.15
C PRO A 243 7.36 2.58 3.84
N HIS A 244 6.44 1.66 4.15
CA HIS A 244 6.76 0.24 4.14
C HIS A 244 5.56 -0.67 3.91
N PHE A 245 5.85 -1.90 3.51
CA PHE A 245 4.97 -3.04 3.56
C PHE A 245 5.32 -3.93 4.75
N VAL A 246 4.36 -4.71 5.21
CA VAL A 246 4.57 -5.70 6.27
C VAL A 246 4.23 -7.09 5.73
N ILE A 247 5.19 -8.01 5.87
CA ILE A 247 4.95 -9.44 5.75
C ILE A 247 4.38 -9.89 7.10
N TYR A 248 3.23 -10.52 7.08
CA TYR A 248 2.50 -10.90 8.28
C TYR A 248 1.95 -12.33 8.19
N SER A 249 1.59 -12.87 9.33
CA SER A 249 1.02 -14.20 9.51
C SER A 249 -0.09 -14.17 10.56
N SER A 250 -0.65 -15.33 10.86
CA SER A 250 -1.50 -15.54 12.05
C SER A 250 -0.63 -15.86 13.28
N ILE A 251 -1.12 -15.54 14.49
CA ILE A 251 -0.54 -16.01 15.77
C ILE A 251 -0.48 -17.56 15.86
N HIS A 252 -1.30 -18.24 15.06
CA HIS A 252 -1.35 -19.71 15.01
C HIS A 252 -0.31 -20.34 14.08
N LEU A 253 0.50 -19.52 13.38
CA LEU A 253 1.65 -20.05 12.66
C LEU A 253 2.64 -20.64 13.66
N ASP A 254 3.29 -21.74 13.28
CA ASP A 254 4.31 -22.37 14.11
C ASP A 254 5.48 -21.41 14.39
N ASP A 255 5.93 -21.34 15.66
CA ASP A 255 6.98 -20.44 16.10
C ASP A 255 8.32 -20.69 15.40
N GLU A 256 8.68 -21.97 15.16
CA GLU A 256 9.91 -22.32 14.45
C GLU A 256 9.84 -21.92 12.97
N LEU A 257 8.65 -22.03 12.38
CA LEU A 257 8.44 -21.59 11.02
C LEU A 257 8.51 -20.05 10.89
N ALA A 258 7.93 -19.31 11.83
CA ALA A 258 8.05 -17.86 11.88
C ALA A 258 9.50 -17.40 12.12
N PHE A 259 10.23 -18.10 13.00
CA PHE A 259 11.66 -17.88 13.23
C PHE A 259 12.47 -18.12 11.95
N ALA A 260 12.26 -19.27 11.29
CA ALA A 260 12.95 -19.63 10.05
C ALA A 260 12.64 -18.61 8.93
N THR A 261 11.40 -18.14 8.85
CA THR A 261 11.01 -17.12 7.87
C THR A 261 11.75 -15.79 8.10
N ALA A 262 11.75 -15.28 9.32
CA ALA A 262 12.46 -14.05 9.66
C ALA A 262 13.98 -14.20 9.41
N LYS A 263 14.56 -15.35 9.74
CA LYS A 263 15.95 -15.70 9.47
C LYS A 263 16.26 -15.70 7.98
N SER A 264 15.49 -16.44 7.18
CA SER A 264 15.70 -16.53 5.73
C SER A 264 15.64 -15.16 5.06
N LEU A 265 14.65 -14.32 5.41
CA LEU A 265 14.53 -12.96 4.87
C LEU A 265 15.76 -12.10 5.22
N ASN A 266 16.32 -12.26 6.40
CA ASN A 266 17.49 -11.51 6.84
C ASN A 266 18.78 -12.03 6.19
N GLU A 267 18.99 -13.34 6.14
CA GLU A 267 20.22 -13.94 5.62
C GLU A 267 20.31 -13.87 4.09
N HIS A 268 19.18 -13.81 3.41
CA HIS A 268 19.07 -13.68 1.95
C HIS A 268 18.53 -12.31 1.51
N ASN A 269 18.83 -11.25 2.26
CA ASN A 269 18.33 -9.90 2.00
C ASN A 269 18.85 -9.28 0.68
N GLN A 270 19.90 -9.82 0.07
CA GLN A 270 20.40 -9.40 -1.26
C GLN A 270 19.32 -9.48 -2.33
N TYR A 271 18.34 -10.38 -2.24
CA TYR A 271 17.26 -10.48 -3.22
C TYR A 271 16.35 -9.25 -3.25
N PHE A 272 16.28 -8.46 -2.17
CA PHE A 272 15.59 -7.18 -2.18
C PHE A 272 16.35 -6.14 -3.00
N ALA A 273 17.69 -6.13 -2.90
CA ALA A 273 18.54 -5.20 -3.63
C ALA A 273 18.66 -5.53 -5.13
N GLU A 274 18.52 -6.80 -5.51
CA GLU A 274 18.61 -7.26 -6.91
C GLU A 274 17.38 -6.90 -7.75
N ARG A 275 16.31 -6.42 -7.14
CA ARG A 275 15.09 -6.01 -7.84
C ARG A 275 15.11 -4.52 -8.14
N TYR A 276 14.58 -4.11 -9.30
CA TYR A 276 14.46 -2.71 -9.71
C TYR A 276 13.47 -1.89 -8.86
N ILE A 277 12.73 -2.54 -7.98
CA ILE A 277 11.86 -1.88 -7.02
C ILE A 277 12.68 -1.64 -5.76
N PRO A 278 12.65 -0.44 -5.19
CA PRO A 278 13.41 -0.13 -3.98
C PRO A 278 12.74 -0.74 -2.75
N PHE A 279 12.67 -2.06 -2.71
CA PHE A 279 12.40 -2.74 -1.45
C PHE A 279 13.65 -2.62 -0.58
N LEU A 280 13.50 -1.89 0.50
CA LEU A 280 14.59 -1.62 1.41
C LEU A 280 14.51 -2.61 2.58
N TYR A 281 15.26 -3.70 2.50
CA TYR A 281 15.50 -4.51 3.69
C TYR A 281 16.50 -3.79 4.59
N ASN A 282 16.07 -3.41 5.78
CA ASN A 282 16.91 -2.75 6.76
C ASN A 282 16.88 -3.53 8.08
N PRO A 283 17.99 -4.20 8.47
CA PRO A 283 18.05 -4.99 9.70
C PRO A 283 17.66 -4.20 10.95
N PHE A 284 17.95 -2.90 10.98
CA PHE A 284 17.62 -2.03 12.11
C PHE A 284 16.16 -1.56 12.16
N ARG A 285 15.39 -1.81 11.11
CA ARG A 285 13.99 -1.37 10.99
C ARG A 285 13.02 -2.49 10.68
N VAL A 286 13.51 -3.68 10.31
CA VAL A 286 12.69 -4.81 9.88
C VAL A 286 11.65 -5.25 10.92
N CYS A 287 11.94 -5.03 12.20
CA CYS A 287 11.06 -5.36 13.33
C CYS A 287 10.35 -4.15 13.95
N GLN A 288 10.43 -2.97 13.31
CA GLN A 288 9.81 -1.72 13.77
C GLN A 288 8.60 -1.35 12.91
N ASP A 289 7.68 -0.55 13.45
CA ASP A 289 6.51 0.00 12.76
C ASP A 289 5.66 -1.06 12.03
N THR A 290 5.58 -2.26 12.61
CA THR A 290 4.98 -3.44 11.98
C THR A 290 3.45 -3.42 11.94
N GLY A 291 2.81 -2.44 12.57
CA GLY A 291 1.36 -2.29 12.61
C GLY A 291 0.60 -3.28 13.49
N ALA A 292 1.11 -4.50 13.63
CA ALA A 292 0.67 -5.53 14.56
C ALA A 292 1.89 -6.01 15.38
N PRO A 293 1.69 -6.67 16.55
CA PRO A 293 2.81 -7.28 17.28
C PRO A 293 3.60 -8.26 16.40
N LEU A 294 4.88 -8.38 16.64
CA LEU A 294 5.70 -9.41 16.01
C LEU A 294 5.17 -10.80 16.37
N HIS A 295 5.35 -11.75 15.45
CA HIS A 295 5.17 -13.16 15.77
C HIS A 295 6.23 -13.60 16.78
N PRO A 296 5.91 -14.41 17.81
CA PRO A 296 6.89 -14.79 18.84
C PRO A 296 8.16 -15.41 18.25
N GLY A 297 8.02 -16.26 17.23
CA GLY A 297 9.19 -16.83 16.52
C GLY A 297 10.04 -15.78 15.81
N ALA A 298 9.43 -14.83 15.12
CA ALA A 298 10.14 -13.73 14.46
C ALA A 298 10.82 -12.80 15.48
N GLU A 299 10.12 -12.47 16.59
CA GLU A 299 10.65 -11.68 17.67
C GLU A 299 11.88 -12.36 18.30
N ARG A 300 11.81 -13.67 18.56
CA ARG A 300 12.93 -14.47 19.07
C ARG A 300 14.16 -14.38 18.15
N TYR A 301 13.95 -14.48 16.83
CA TYR A 301 15.03 -14.30 15.87
C TYR A 301 15.65 -12.90 15.96
N TYR A 302 14.85 -11.85 15.91
CA TYR A 302 15.36 -10.47 15.94
C TYR A 302 16.06 -10.12 17.25
N ARG A 303 15.60 -10.66 18.38
CA ARG A 303 16.31 -10.55 19.67
C ARG A 303 17.66 -11.25 19.63
N SER A 304 17.75 -12.46 19.05
CA SER A 304 19.02 -13.20 18.92
C SER A 304 20.04 -12.45 18.05
N ARG A 305 19.58 -11.54 17.17
CA ARG A 305 20.45 -10.70 16.33
C ARG A 305 20.75 -9.33 16.95
N GLY A 306 20.18 -9.01 18.10
CA GLY A 306 20.33 -7.70 18.72
C GLY A 306 19.58 -6.57 18.00
N TYR A 307 18.58 -6.88 17.16
CA TYR A 307 17.78 -5.87 16.45
C TYR A 307 16.63 -5.30 17.29
N LEU A 308 16.25 -6.02 18.34
CA LEU A 308 15.33 -5.56 19.37
C LEU A 308 16.12 -5.38 20.67
N THR A 309 16.18 -4.14 21.14
CA THR A 309 16.57 -3.82 22.52
C THR A 309 15.40 -4.13 23.44
N THR A 310 15.71 -4.62 24.64
CA THR A 310 14.73 -4.92 25.71
C THR A 310 13.91 -3.69 26.05
#